data_57f531ca64af1d434c9d4172fd71909a
#
_entry.id   57f531ca64af1d434c9d4172fd71909a
#
_cell.length_a   1.000
_cell.length_b   1.000
_cell.length_c   1.000
_cell.angle_alpha   90.00
_cell.angle_beta   90.00
_cell.angle_gamma   90.00
#
_symmetry.space_group_name_H-M   'P 1'
#
loop_
_entity.id
_entity.type
_entity.pdbx_description
1 polymer ?
#
loop_
_entity_poly.entity_id
_entity_poly.type
_entity_poly.pdbx_seq_one_letter_code
_entity_poly.pdbx_strand_id
1 'polypeptide(L)'
;MTSPMRRIGLACGVGCALIVGACGTTQTTSAVHDDLRASARGIVGVSLVGARGLTDRDQDAIDDTVAGLCGARVWTRSECARHDAARGADR
;
A
#
# COMPACT_ATOMS: atom_id res chain seq x y z
N MET A 1 16.43 -51.23 4.61
CA MET A 1 15.40 -50.63 3.75
C MET A 1 14.69 -49.44 4.38
N THR A 2 14.89 -49.16 5.66
CA THR A 2 14.33 -48.01 6.34
C THR A 2 15.17 -46.74 6.19
N SER A 3 16.43 -46.85 5.78
CA SER A 3 17.33 -45.70 5.61
C SER A 3 16.91 -44.68 4.57
N PRO A 4 16.35 -45.02 3.39
CA PRO A 4 15.91 -44.06 2.40
C PRO A 4 14.71 -43.23 2.86
N MET A 5 13.81 -43.83 3.62
CA MET A 5 12.64 -43.11 4.15
C MET A 5 13.00 -42.10 5.23
N ARG A 6 13.98 -42.39 6.05
CA ARG A 6 14.51 -41.45 7.04
C ARG A 6 15.13 -40.21 6.39
N ARG A 7 15.82 -40.40 5.29
CA ARG A 7 16.44 -39.29 4.55
C ARG A 7 15.41 -38.36 3.93
N ILE A 8 14.32 -38.92 3.40
CA ILE A 8 13.23 -38.15 2.82
C ILE A 8 12.51 -37.32 3.90
N GLY A 9 12.27 -37.92 5.07
CA GLY A 9 11.65 -37.20 6.20
C GLY A 9 12.51 -36.06 6.70
N LEU A 10 13.82 -36.21 6.72
CA LEU A 10 14.74 -35.17 7.13
C LEU A 10 14.76 -34.01 6.12
N ALA A 11 14.72 -34.32 4.83
CA ALA A 11 14.68 -33.31 3.78
C ALA A 11 13.41 -32.46 3.85
N CYS A 12 12.26 -33.07 4.15
CA CYS A 12 11.01 -32.36 4.36
C CYS A 12 11.06 -31.43 5.58
N GLY A 13 11.67 -31.87 6.66
CA GLY A 13 11.84 -31.09 7.87
C GLY A 13 12.69 -29.84 7.64
N VAL A 14 13.76 -29.96 6.89
CA VAL A 14 14.63 -28.82 6.53
C VAL A 14 13.90 -27.85 5.62
N GLY A 15 13.12 -28.34 4.66
CA GLY A 15 12.30 -27.49 3.77
C GLY A 15 11.28 -26.67 4.54
N CYS A 16 10.61 -27.25 5.52
CA CYS A 16 9.64 -26.54 6.35
C CYS A 16 10.31 -25.45 7.21
N ALA A 17 11.49 -25.70 7.74
CA ALA A 17 12.24 -24.72 8.52
C ALA A 17 12.65 -23.51 7.67
N LEU A 18 13.01 -23.72 6.41
CA LEU A 18 13.34 -22.61 5.48
C LEU A 18 12.12 -21.75 5.15
N ILE A 19 10.93 -22.34 5.01
CA ILE A 19 9.68 -21.62 4.76
C ILE A 19 9.33 -20.75 5.97
N VAL A 20 9.47 -21.24 7.18
CA VAL A 20 9.22 -20.48 8.41
C VAL A 20 10.20 -19.30 8.54
N GLY A 21 11.46 -19.50 8.15
CA GLY A 21 12.45 -18.43 8.12
C GLY A 21 12.10 -17.30 7.15
N ALA A 22 11.49 -17.63 6.00
CA ALA A 22 11.04 -16.63 5.01
C ALA A 22 9.87 -15.77 5.54
N CYS A 23 9.00 -16.31 6.39
CA CYS A 23 7.89 -15.56 7.00
C CYS A 23 8.35 -14.55 8.06
N GLY A 24 9.61 -14.63 8.53
CA GLY A 24 10.16 -13.71 9.53
C GLY A 24 10.61 -12.34 9.00
N THR A 25 10.39 -12.04 7.71
CA THR A 25 10.84 -10.80 7.08
C THR A 25 9.77 -9.69 7.03
N THR A 26 8.85 -9.66 7.98
CA THR A 26 7.75 -8.69 8.06
C THR A 26 8.26 -7.23 8.12
N GLN A 27 9.40 -7.00 8.75
CA GLN A 27 10.02 -5.67 8.83
C GLN A 27 10.47 -5.15 7.46
N THR A 28 10.99 -6.02 6.59
CA THR A 28 11.40 -5.68 5.23
C THR A 28 10.18 -5.26 4.39
N THR A 29 9.04 -5.93 4.58
CA THR A 29 7.79 -5.59 3.90
C THR A 29 7.30 -4.20 4.29
N SER A 30 7.37 -3.82 5.57
CA SER A 30 7.00 -2.48 6.03
C SER A 30 7.89 -1.40 5.43
N ALA A 31 9.20 -1.63 5.34
CA ALA A 31 10.14 -0.70 4.73
C ALA A 31 9.84 -0.52 3.23
N VAL A 32 9.50 -1.59 2.51
CA VAL A 32 9.11 -1.53 1.10
C VAL A 32 7.83 -0.72 0.92
N HIS A 33 6.84 -0.89 1.81
CA HIS A 33 5.62 -0.10 1.79
C HIS A 33 5.88 1.39 1.98
N ASP A 34 6.77 1.75 2.91
CA ASP A 34 7.14 3.14 3.16
C ASP A 34 7.86 3.75 1.95
N ASP A 35 8.75 3.01 1.31
CA ASP A 35 9.44 3.44 0.09
C ASP A 35 8.45 3.63 -1.06
N LEU A 36 7.49 2.74 -1.21
CA LEU A 36 6.44 2.85 -2.24
C LEU A 36 5.57 4.09 -2.02
N ARG A 37 5.20 4.39 -0.77
CA ARG A 37 4.46 5.62 -0.44
C ARG A 37 5.26 6.85 -0.80
N ALA A 38 6.52 6.90 -0.44
CA ALA A 38 7.41 8.02 -0.75
C ALA A 38 7.54 8.21 -2.25
N SER A 39 7.69 7.13 -3.01
CA SER A 39 7.76 7.16 -4.46
C SER A 39 6.44 7.64 -5.08
N ALA A 40 5.31 7.11 -4.61
CA ALA A 40 3.99 7.54 -5.07
C ALA A 40 3.76 9.02 -4.80
N ARG A 41 4.13 9.50 -3.62
CA ARG A 41 4.04 10.92 -3.26
C ARG A 41 4.90 11.79 -4.19
N GLY A 42 6.09 11.34 -4.53
CA GLY A 42 6.99 12.05 -5.46
C GLY A 42 6.41 12.16 -6.86
N ILE A 43 5.68 11.15 -7.32
CA ILE A 43 5.06 11.12 -8.64
C ILE A 43 3.76 11.95 -8.68
N VAL A 44 2.87 11.71 -7.72
CA VAL A 44 1.54 12.33 -7.67
C VAL A 44 1.61 13.76 -7.13
N GLY A 45 2.51 14.02 -6.18
CA GLY A 45 2.58 15.29 -5.47
C GLY A 45 1.28 15.58 -4.72
N VAL A 46 0.95 16.85 -4.61
CA VAL A 46 -0.26 17.34 -3.93
C VAL A 46 -1.16 18.18 -4.85
N SER A 47 -0.95 18.09 -6.15
CA SER A 47 -1.68 18.91 -7.12
C SER A 47 -3.18 18.58 -7.19
N LEU A 48 -3.58 17.37 -6.78
CA LEU A 48 -4.99 16.99 -6.73
C LEU A 48 -5.71 17.44 -5.46
N VAL A 49 -4.98 17.95 -4.45
CA VAL A 49 -5.61 18.44 -3.22
C VAL A 49 -6.50 19.65 -3.56
N GLY A 50 -7.80 19.50 -3.35
CA GLY A 50 -8.78 20.53 -3.68
C GLY A 50 -9.05 20.69 -5.18
N ALA A 51 -8.58 19.78 -6.02
CA ALA A 51 -8.79 19.85 -7.46
C ALA A 51 -10.26 19.73 -7.84
N ARG A 52 -10.66 20.46 -8.88
CA ARG A 52 -12.02 20.47 -9.40
C ARG A 52 -12.07 19.87 -10.79
N GLY A 53 -13.06 18.99 -11.02
CA GLY A 53 -13.37 18.47 -12.33
C GLY A 53 -14.29 19.43 -13.12
N LEU A 54 -14.26 19.31 -14.43
CA LEU A 54 -15.14 20.10 -15.32
C LEU A 54 -16.58 19.61 -15.27
N THR A 55 -16.79 18.33 -14.94
CA THR A 55 -18.11 17.71 -14.82
C THR A 55 -18.20 16.99 -13.49
N ASP A 56 -19.43 16.64 -13.08
CA ASP A 56 -19.64 15.83 -11.87
C ASP A 56 -18.94 14.49 -11.96
N ARG A 57 -18.91 13.88 -13.14
CA ARG A 57 -18.22 12.61 -13.37
C ARG A 57 -16.71 12.76 -13.20
N ASP A 58 -16.13 13.84 -13.71
CA ASP A 58 -14.70 14.13 -13.52
C ASP A 58 -14.39 14.35 -12.05
N GLN A 59 -15.27 15.06 -11.35
CA GLN A 59 -15.10 15.30 -9.93
C GLN A 59 -15.17 14.01 -9.11
N ASP A 60 -16.09 13.11 -9.45
CA ASP A 60 -16.17 11.79 -8.79
C ASP A 60 -14.89 10.99 -9.00
N ALA A 61 -14.32 11.02 -10.20
CA ALA A 61 -13.05 10.36 -10.50
C ALA A 61 -11.88 10.94 -9.68
N ILE A 62 -11.84 12.26 -9.54
CA ILE A 62 -10.85 12.94 -8.69
C ILE A 62 -11.03 12.53 -7.24
N ASP A 63 -12.25 12.57 -6.73
CA ASP A 63 -12.55 12.25 -5.33
C ASP A 63 -12.23 10.78 -5.01
N ASP A 64 -12.49 9.86 -5.92
CA ASP A 64 -12.14 8.45 -5.78
C ASP A 64 -10.61 8.26 -5.72
N THR A 65 -9.89 8.98 -6.57
CA THR A 65 -8.42 8.95 -6.59
C THR A 65 -7.87 9.49 -5.27
N VAL A 66 -8.41 10.61 -4.79
CA VAL A 66 -8.03 11.20 -3.51
C VAL A 66 -8.31 10.24 -2.36
N ALA A 67 -9.46 9.59 -2.35
CA ALA A 67 -9.80 8.61 -1.33
C ALA A 67 -8.79 7.46 -1.30
N GLY A 68 -8.35 7.00 -2.47
CA GLY A 68 -7.30 5.97 -2.58
C GLY A 68 -5.96 6.43 -2.04
N LEU A 69 -5.54 7.65 -2.37
CA LEU A 69 -4.29 8.23 -1.88
C LEU A 69 -4.31 8.46 -0.38
N CYS A 70 -5.45 8.88 0.17
CA CYS A 70 -5.64 9.05 1.61
C CYS A 70 -5.67 7.71 2.34
N GLY A 71 -6.37 6.71 1.79
CA GLY A 71 -6.41 5.37 2.35
C GLY A 71 -5.06 4.68 2.36
N ALA A 72 -4.25 4.88 1.34
CA ALA A 72 -2.89 4.36 1.24
C ALA A 72 -1.87 5.19 2.03
N ARG A 73 -2.29 6.28 2.66
CA ARG A 73 -1.42 7.21 3.41
C ARG A 73 -0.32 7.83 2.56
N VAL A 74 -0.55 7.99 1.27
CA VAL A 74 0.33 8.76 0.39
C VAL A 74 0.24 10.24 0.74
N TRP A 75 -0.96 10.72 1.06
CA TRP A 75 -1.20 12.07 1.55
C TRP A 75 -1.36 12.09 3.08
N THR A 76 -1.01 13.22 3.68
CA THR A 76 -1.19 13.44 5.11
C THR A 76 -2.66 13.70 5.44
N ARG A 77 -3.02 13.56 6.71
CA ARG A 77 -4.39 13.86 7.17
C ARG A 77 -4.80 15.29 6.87
N SER A 78 -3.88 16.24 7.01
CA SER A 78 -4.18 17.65 6.72
C SER A 78 -4.42 17.91 5.24
N GLU A 79 -3.70 17.23 4.35
CA GLU A 79 -3.92 17.29 2.91
C GLU A 79 -5.28 16.72 2.53
N CYS A 80 -5.64 15.57 3.10
CA CYS A 80 -6.95 14.95 2.90
C CYS A 80 -8.08 15.84 3.43
N ALA A 81 -7.90 16.44 4.60
CA ALA A 81 -8.87 17.36 5.19
C ALA A 81 -9.04 18.62 4.34
N ARG A 82 -7.97 19.15 3.74
CA ARG A 82 -8.07 20.30 2.83
C ARG A 82 -8.88 19.98 1.58
N HIS A 83 -8.71 18.78 1.04
CA HIS A 83 -9.52 18.35 -0.11
C HIS A 83 -11.00 18.26 0.27
N ASP A 84 -11.31 17.64 1.39
CA ASP A 84 -12.69 17.51 1.88
C ASP A 84 -13.33 18.88 2.15
N ALA A 85 -12.56 19.82 2.72
CA ALA A 85 -13.03 21.17 2.96
C ALA A 85 -13.31 21.92 1.65
N ALA A 86 -12.46 21.76 0.64
CA ALA A 86 -12.69 22.34 -0.67
C ALA A 86 -13.95 21.78 -1.33
N ARG A 87 -14.20 20.46 -1.19
CA ARG A 87 -15.41 19.82 -1.69
C ARG A 87 -16.65 20.28 -0.94
N GLY A 88 -16.56 20.48 0.36
CA GLY A 88 -17.65 21.00 1.19
C GLY A 88 -18.05 22.43 0.82
N ALA A 89 -17.08 23.26 0.45
CA ALA A 89 -17.32 24.64 0.04
C ALA A 89 -18.09 24.75 -1.29
N ASP A 90 -18.04 23.71 -2.12
CA ASP A 90 -18.72 23.65 -3.42
C ASP A 90 -20.18 23.19 -3.33
N ARG A 91 -20.61 22.76 -2.19
CA ARG A 91 -21.97 22.33 -1.91
C ARG A 91 -22.74 23.49 -1.27
#